data_87331e5b9d8b5f84f9d7cb228977d874
#
_entry.id   87331e5b9d8b5f84f9d7cb228977d874
#
_cell.length_a   1.000
_cell.length_b   1.000
_cell.length_c   1.000
_cell.angle_alpha   90.00
_cell.angle_beta   90.00
_cell.angle_gamma   90.00
#
_symmetry.space_group_name_H-M   'P 1'
#
loop_
_entity.id
_entity.type
_entity.pdbx_description
1 polymer ?
#
loop_
_entity_poly.entity_id
_entity_poly.type
_entity_poly.pdbx_seq_one_letter_code
_entity_poly.pdbx_strand_id
1 'polypeptide(L)'
;MREKSSATVRRTIAGDRATGLLLGALGVLAFSMSLPATRVAVQQLDPWFVAFGRCVGAAVLAGGYLWITAAPWPSPRQWRRLSLVALGVVVGFPLFTSLALTSQTASHGAIVITVLPAMTAVFAVLRAGERPPPLFWIASTGGLLAVLAFLVANGAVVGAPAVADLFLLAAVVLAGLGYAEGGALARELGGARTICWALVLSLPVTVPIVAAVAVATPPHADAGGWSAFGYLTVVSMFLGFFAWYAGLARGGIAQVGQLQLAQPVLTLAWSALLLDERVTPASIVAALVVLACVALIQRTRTTGQAIVVTPAAARRR
;
A
#
# COMPACT_ATOMS: atom_id res chain seq x y z
N MET A 1 5.25 21.84 -37.45
CA MET A 1 4.39 20.69 -37.09
C MET A 1 4.99 19.80 -35.96
N ARG A 2 6.31 19.62 -35.88
CA ARG A 2 6.98 18.81 -34.79
C ARG A 2 6.90 19.40 -33.37
N GLU A 3 6.91 20.72 -33.21
CA GLU A 3 6.87 21.38 -31.88
C GLU A 3 5.53 21.25 -31.16
N LYS A 4 4.41 21.36 -31.88
CA LYS A 4 3.05 21.18 -31.32
C LYS A 4 2.83 19.74 -30.82
N SER A 5 3.40 18.74 -31.50
CA SER A 5 3.33 17.33 -31.08
C SER A 5 4.09 17.06 -29.76
N SER A 6 5.28 17.64 -29.59
CA SER A 6 6.09 17.46 -28.38
C SER A 6 5.49 18.16 -27.15
N ALA A 7 4.85 19.32 -27.33
CA ALA A 7 4.17 20.04 -26.25
C ALA A 7 2.91 19.30 -25.76
N THR A 8 2.13 18.73 -26.69
CA THR A 8 0.95 17.93 -26.37
C THR A 8 1.33 16.65 -25.61
N VAL A 9 2.36 15.93 -26.08
CA VAL A 9 2.87 14.73 -25.40
C VAL A 9 3.40 15.06 -24.00
N ARG A 10 4.13 16.16 -23.82
CA ARG A 10 4.59 16.59 -22.48
C ARG A 10 3.44 16.96 -21.54
N ARG A 11 2.37 17.60 -22.03
CA ARG A 11 1.17 17.92 -21.24
C ARG A 11 0.43 16.66 -20.81
N THR A 12 0.28 15.67 -21.67
CA THR A 12 -0.38 14.41 -21.36
C THR A 12 0.40 13.63 -20.30
N ILE A 13 1.72 13.50 -20.43
CA ILE A 13 2.57 12.82 -19.45
C ILE A 13 2.55 13.55 -18.09
N ALA A 14 2.56 14.88 -18.08
CA ALA A 14 2.48 15.65 -16.83
C ALA A 14 1.11 15.49 -16.15
N GLY A 15 0.02 15.44 -16.92
CA GLY A 15 -1.33 15.20 -16.41
C GLY A 15 -1.49 13.81 -15.81
N ASP A 16 -0.97 12.79 -16.48
CA ASP A 16 -0.99 11.40 -15.98
C ASP A 16 -0.21 11.25 -14.67
N ARG A 17 0.93 11.93 -14.56
CA ARG A 17 1.72 11.91 -13.33
C ARG A 17 1.01 12.61 -12.17
N ALA A 18 0.44 13.79 -12.37
CA ALA A 18 -0.30 14.50 -11.34
C ALA A 18 -1.49 13.67 -10.84
N THR A 19 -2.24 13.05 -11.77
CA THR A 19 -3.32 12.13 -11.45
C THR A 19 -2.80 10.91 -10.67
N GLY A 20 -1.65 10.36 -11.06
CA GLY A 20 -1.01 9.25 -10.35
C GLY A 20 -0.64 9.60 -8.91
N LEU A 21 -0.10 10.80 -8.68
CA LEU A 21 0.22 11.29 -7.33
C LEU A 21 -1.03 11.51 -6.48
N LEU A 22 -2.08 12.11 -7.04
CA LEU A 22 -3.35 12.32 -6.33
C LEU A 22 -3.99 10.99 -5.92
N LEU A 23 -4.04 10.03 -6.84
CA LEU A 23 -4.56 8.70 -6.55
C LEU A 23 -3.70 7.97 -5.51
N GLY A 24 -2.37 8.07 -5.61
CA GLY A 24 -1.46 7.55 -4.60
C GLY A 24 -1.69 8.18 -3.22
N ALA A 25 -1.87 9.50 -3.15
CA ALA A 25 -2.18 10.21 -1.90
C ALA A 25 -3.51 9.76 -1.29
N LEU A 26 -4.55 9.57 -2.11
CA LEU A 26 -5.83 8.99 -1.65
C LEU A 26 -5.65 7.56 -1.11
N GLY A 27 -4.82 6.74 -1.76
CA GLY A 27 -4.47 5.42 -1.26
C GLY A 27 -3.75 5.47 0.09
N VAL A 28 -2.76 6.37 0.24
CA VAL A 28 -2.04 6.57 1.52
C VAL A 28 -2.99 7.04 2.62
N LEU A 29 -3.91 7.95 2.31
CA LEU A 29 -4.93 8.40 3.26
C LEU A 29 -5.81 7.23 3.71
N ALA A 30 -6.29 6.41 2.77
CA ALA A 30 -7.05 5.20 3.08
C ALA A 30 -6.25 4.18 3.89
N PHE A 31 -4.93 4.09 3.72
CA PHE A 31 -4.10 3.14 4.47
C PHE A 31 -3.64 3.68 5.83
N SER A 32 -3.66 4.99 6.04
CA SER A 32 -3.12 5.63 7.26
C SER A 32 -3.83 5.19 8.54
N MET A 33 -5.11 4.82 8.47
CA MET A 33 -5.87 4.27 9.59
C MET A 33 -5.81 2.75 9.72
N SER A 34 -5.13 2.04 8.80
CA SER A 34 -5.14 0.57 8.79
C SER A 34 -4.52 -0.04 10.05
N LEU A 35 -3.41 0.51 10.56
CA LEU A 35 -2.79 0.03 11.79
C LEU A 35 -3.63 0.31 13.03
N PRO A 36 -4.12 1.55 13.27
CA PRO A 36 -5.04 1.83 14.36
C PRO A 36 -6.29 0.94 14.31
N ALA A 37 -6.94 0.82 13.16
CA ALA A 37 -8.11 -0.03 13.00
C ALA A 37 -7.78 -1.53 13.22
N THR A 38 -6.61 -2.02 12.74
CA THR A 38 -6.18 -3.39 13.02
C THR A 38 -5.97 -3.59 14.52
N ARG A 39 -5.33 -2.64 15.22
CA ARG A 39 -5.12 -2.71 16.67
C ARG A 39 -6.44 -2.80 17.45
N VAL A 40 -7.42 -1.96 17.09
CA VAL A 40 -8.76 -2.01 17.72
C VAL A 40 -9.44 -3.36 17.43
N ALA A 41 -9.39 -3.83 16.20
CA ALA A 41 -10.05 -5.07 15.81
C ALA A 41 -9.45 -6.30 16.53
N VAL A 42 -8.11 -6.43 16.59
CA VAL A 42 -7.46 -7.61 17.20
C VAL A 42 -7.50 -7.62 18.75
N GLN A 43 -7.94 -6.53 19.37
CA GLN A 43 -8.22 -6.53 20.82
C GLN A 43 -9.50 -7.28 21.17
N GLN A 44 -10.40 -7.46 20.21
CA GLN A 44 -11.72 -8.04 20.43
C GLN A 44 -11.97 -9.27 19.54
N LEU A 45 -11.36 -9.35 18.39
CA LEU A 45 -11.49 -10.42 17.41
C LEU A 45 -10.18 -11.20 17.29
N ASP A 46 -10.28 -12.47 16.99
CA ASP A 46 -9.12 -13.31 16.71
C ASP A 46 -8.28 -12.70 15.57
N PRO A 47 -6.93 -12.62 15.69
CA PRO A 47 -6.07 -11.97 14.69
C PRO A 47 -6.10 -12.65 13.32
N TRP A 48 -6.32 -13.96 13.24
CA TRP A 48 -6.49 -14.67 11.97
C TRP A 48 -7.84 -14.34 11.35
N PHE A 49 -8.89 -14.20 12.18
CA PHE A 49 -10.19 -13.74 11.70
C PHE A 49 -10.09 -12.30 11.15
N VAL A 50 -9.42 -11.40 11.85
CA VAL A 50 -9.21 -10.02 11.37
C VAL A 50 -8.40 -10.01 10.07
N ALA A 51 -7.32 -10.79 9.99
CA ALA A 51 -6.46 -10.86 8.82
C ALA A 51 -7.19 -11.36 7.58
N PHE A 52 -7.84 -12.51 7.68
CA PHE A 52 -8.42 -13.19 6.52
C PHE A 52 -9.89 -12.85 6.30
N GLY A 53 -10.64 -12.56 7.36
CA GLY A 53 -12.04 -12.15 7.27
C GLY A 53 -12.22 -10.87 6.45
N ARG A 54 -11.36 -9.85 6.68
CA ARG A 54 -11.37 -8.64 5.84
C ARG A 54 -11.06 -8.92 4.38
N CYS A 55 -10.22 -9.93 4.09
CA CYS A 55 -9.91 -10.34 2.72
C CYS A 55 -11.10 -11.04 2.06
N VAL A 56 -11.79 -11.92 2.80
CA VAL A 56 -13.02 -12.57 2.32
C VAL A 56 -14.11 -11.55 2.06
N GLY A 57 -14.37 -10.64 3.00
CA GLY A 57 -15.35 -9.56 2.81
C GLY A 57 -15.02 -8.66 1.61
N ALA A 58 -13.76 -8.27 1.47
CA ALA A 58 -13.30 -7.51 0.30
C ALA A 58 -13.39 -8.31 -1.00
N ALA A 59 -13.16 -9.64 -0.97
CA ALA A 59 -13.28 -10.49 -2.14
C ALA A 59 -14.73 -10.64 -2.62
N VAL A 60 -15.70 -10.61 -1.71
CA VAL A 60 -17.14 -10.57 -2.08
C VAL A 60 -17.44 -9.27 -2.86
N LEU A 61 -16.98 -8.12 -2.35
CA LEU A 61 -17.12 -6.84 -3.06
C LEU A 61 -16.38 -6.85 -4.40
N ALA A 62 -15.18 -7.43 -4.42
CA ALA A 62 -14.37 -7.57 -5.62
C ALA A 62 -15.05 -8.46 -6.69
N GLY A 63 -15.64 -9.58 -6.28
CA GLY A 63 -16.42 -10.45 -7.16
C GLY A 63 -17.61 -9.70 -7.78
N GLY A 64 -18.35 -8.93 -6.97
CA GLY A 64 -19.42 -8.06 -7.46
C GLY A 64 -18.92 -7.02 -8.47
N TYR A 65 -17.80 -6.35 -8.17
CA TYR A 65 -17.19 -5.39 -9.09
C TYR A 65 -16.78 -6.04 -10.43
N LEU A 66 -16.10 -7.19 -10.39
CA LEU A 66 -15.66 -7.91 -11.59
C LEU A 66 -16.84 -8.37 -12.43
N TRP A 67 -17.92 -8.83 -11.78
CA TRP A 67 -19.15 -9.24 -12.46
C TRP A 67 -19.85 -8.07 -13.13
N ILE A 68 -20.09 -6.96 -12.42
CA ILE A 68 -20.76 -5.77 -12.95
C ILE A 68 -19.98 -5.15 -14.11
N THR A 69 -18.64 -5.16 -14.03
CA THR A 69 -17.78 -4.58 -15.08
C THR A 69 -17.47 -5.57 -16.21
N ALA A 70 -18.04 -6.77 -16.20
CA ALA A 70 -17.74 -7.85 -17.14
C ALA A 70 -16.23 -7.99 -17.39
N ALA A 71 -15.45 -7.99 -16.30
CA ALA A 71 -13.99 -7.95 -16.36
C ALA A 71 -13.43 -9.19 -17.07
N PRO A 72 -12.53 -9.04 -18.06
CA PRO A 72 -11.94 -10.17 -18.75
C PRO A 72 -11.09 -11.01 -17.80
N TRP A 73 -11.06 -12.33 -18.04
CA TRP A 73 -10.23 -13.25 -17.29
C TRP A 73 -8.74 -12.97 -17.52
N PRO A 74 -7.93 -12.97 -16.45
CA PRO A 74 -6.48 -12.82 -16.58
C PRO A 74 -5.84 -13.97 -17.38
N SER A 75 -4.80 -13.64 -18.15
CA SER A 75 -3.99 -14.63 -18.83
C SER A 75 -3.18 -15.48 -17.84
N PRO A 76 -2.65 -16.67 -18.23
CA PRO A 76 -1.84 -17.51 -17.34
C PRO A 76 -0.60 -16.80 -16.76
N ARG A 77 -0.02 -15.87 -17.51
CA ARG A 77 1.09 -15.01 -17.03
C ARG A 77 0.62 -14.03 -15.96
N GLN A 78 -0.53 -13.42 -16.14
CA GLN A 78 -1.13 -12.49 -15.19
C GLN A 78 -1.55 -13.21 -13.91
N TRP A 79 -2.07 -14.43 -13.98
CA TRP A 79 -2.40 -15.26 -12.81
C TRP A 79 -1.19 -15.52 -11.91
N ARG A 80 -0.03 -15.86 -12.49
CA ARG A 80 1.22 -16.02 -11.71
C ARG A 80 1.67 -14.72 -11.04
N ARG A 81 1.43 -13.58 -11.67
CA ARG A 81 1.74 -12.27 -11.07
C ARG A 81 0.71 -11.88 -10.02
N LEU A 82 -0.57 -12.17 -10.25
CA LEU A 82 -1.64 -11.97 -9.27
C LEU A 82 -1.42 -12.81 -8.01
N SER A 83 -0.85 -14.02 -8.10
CA SER A 83 -0.51 -14.80 -6.90
C SER A 83 0.56 -14.13 -6.05
N LEU A 84 1.54 -13.43 -6.64
CA LEU A 84 2.51 -12.62 -5.88
C LEU A 84 1.84 -11.40 -5.23
N VAL A 85 0.89 -10.76 -5.93
CA VAL A 85 0.09 -9.66 -5.37
C VAL A 85 -0.76 -10.18 -4.20
N ALA A 86 -1.46 -11.30 -4.39
CA ALA A 86 -2.29 -11.91 -3.34
C ALA A 86 -1.45 -12.30 -2.12
N LEU A 87 -0.31 -12.98 -2.33
CA LEU A 87 0.61 -13.34 -1.26
C LEU A 87 1.11 -12.10 -0.51
N GLY A 88 1.46 -11.04 -1.25
CA GLY A 88 2.04 -9.82 -0.66
C GLY A 88 1.03 -9.01 0.16
N VAL A 89 -0.04 -8.56 -0.47
CA VAL A 89 -0.94 -7.54 0.11
C VAL A 89 -2.27 -8.09 0.60
N VAL A 90 -2.71 -9.25 0.12
CA VAL A 90 -3.99 -9.83 0.56
C VAL A 90 -3.79 -10.81 1.73
N VAL A 91 -2.76 -11.65 1.67
CA VAL A 91 -2.49 -12.68 2.69
C VAL A 91 -1.41 -12.20 3.67
N GLY A 92 -0.22 -11.90 3.17
CA GLY A 92 0.95 -11.70 4.00
C GLY A 92 0.89 -10.46 4.88
N PHE A 93 0.70 -9.29 4.29
CA PHE A 93 0.63 -8.05 5.06
C PHE A 93 -0.49 -8.06 6.11
N PRO A 94 -1.75 -8.43 5.79
CA PRO A 94 -2.80 -8.53 6.78
C PRO A 94 -2.53 -9.51 7.91
N LEU A 95 -2.02 -10.69 7.60
CA LEU A 95 -1.70 -11.71 8.59
C LEU A 95 -0.63 -11.23 9.56
N PHE A 96 0.51 -10.85 9.03
CA PHE A 96 1.65 -10.50 9.87
C PHE A 96 1.43 -9.21 10.67
N THR A 97 0.71 -8.22 10.13
CA THR A 97 0.33 -7.03 10.91
C THR A 97 -0.69 -7.36 11.98
N SER A 98 -1.69 -8.22 11.73
CA SER A 98 -2.65 -8.64 12.74
C SER A 98 -1.98 -9.38 13.88
N LEU A 99 -1.09 -10.33 13.59
CA LEU A 99 -0.32 -11.06 14.60
C LEU A 99 0.59 -10.14 15.41
N ALA A 100 1.31 -9.23 14.76
CA ALA A 100 2.20 -8.30 15.46
C ALA A 100 1.42 -7.37 16.40
N LEU A 101 0.30 -6.85 15.96
CA LEU A 101 -0.50 -5.87 16.70
C LEU A 101 -1.33 -6.49 17.84
N THR A 102 -1.29 -7.79 18.07
CA THR A 102 -1.79 -8.38 19.33
C THR A 102 -0.94 -7.95 20.52
N SER A 103 0.37 -7.86 20.36
CA SER A 103 1.35 -7.54 21.40
C SER A 103 1.99 -6.16 21.28
N GLN A 104 2.01 -5.59 20.06
CA GLN A 104 2.61 -4.29 19.80
C GLN A 104 1.55 -3.18 19.61
N THR A 105 1.96 -1.93 19.87
CA THR A 105 1.12 -0.76 19.60
C THR A 105 1.09 -0.42 18.12
N ALA A 106 0.06 0.32 17.67
CA ALA A 106 0.01 0.83 16.31
C ALA A 106 1.16 1.79 15.98
N SER A 107 1.60 2.59 16.97
CA SER A 107 2.75 3.48 16.87
C SER A 107 4.06 2.72 16.64
N HIS A 108 4.30 1.62 17.38
CA HIS A 108 5.46 0.76 17.16
C HIS A 108 5.43 0.12 15.76
N GLY A 109 4.26 -0.41 15.35
CA GLY A 109 4.08 -0.94 13.99
C GLY A 109 4.36 0.11 12.91
N ALA A 110 3.97 1.37 13.13
CA ALA A 110 4.25 2.46 12.20
C ALA A 110 5.74 2.72 11.98
N ILE A 111 6.58 2.54 13.04
CA ILE A 111 8.05 2.66 12.92
C ILE A 111 8.58 1.64 11.92
N VAL A 112 8.27 0.36 12.14
CA VAL A 112 8.80 -0.73 11.31
C VAL A 112 8.27 -0.60 9.88
N ILE A 113 6.99 -0.26 9.71
CA ILE A 113 6.36 -0.09 8.39
C ILE A 113 6.94 1.13 7.63
N THR A 114 7.62 2.05 8.29
CA THR A 114 8.34 3.15 7.64
C THR A 114 9.36 2.67 6.58
N VAL A 115 9.84 1.44 6.68
CA VAL A 115 10.75 0.81 5.70
C VAL A 115 10.03 0.43 4.39
N LEU A 116 8.69 0.33 4.40
CA LEU A 116 7.90 -0.13 3.25
C LEU A 116 8.11 0.67 1.96
N PRO A 117 8.19 2.02 1.95
CA PRO A 117 8.51 2.77 0.74
C PRO A 117 9.87 2.41 0.13
N ALA A 118 10.89 2.16 0.96
CA ALA A 118 12.19 1.72 0.50
C ALA A 118 12.12 0.31 -0.12
N MET A 119 11.42 -0.64 0.52
CA MET A 119 11.18 -1.98 -0.02
C MET A 119 10.41 -1.93 -1.33
N THR A 120 9.36 -1.09 -1.42
CA THR A 120 8.61 -0.88 -2.67
C THR A 120 9.52 -0.38 -3.79
N ALA A 121 10.43 0.56 -3.50
CA ALA A 121 11.39 1.07 -4.47
C ALA A 121 12.40 0.00 -4.92
N VAL A 122 12.92 -0.81 -4.00
CA VAL A 122 13.80 -1.95 -4.31
C VAL A 122 13.09 -2.93 -5.26
N PHE A 123 11.87 -3.34 -4.93
CA PHE A 123 11.10 -4.24 -5.79
C PHE A 123 10.66 -3.59 -7.10
N ALA A 124 10.45 -2.27 -7.15
CA ALA A 124 10.20 -1.56 -8.41
C ALA A 124 11.40 -1.66 -9.37
N VAL A 125 12.62 -1.60 -8.85
CA VAL A 125 13.85 -1.83 -9.65
C VAL A 125 13.93 -3.29 -10.09
N LEU A 126 13.80 -4.24 -9.15
CA LEU A 126 14.03 -5.67 -9.41
C LEU A 126 12.94 -6.31 -10.28
N ARG A 127 11.67 -5.89 -10.11
CA ARG A 127 10.50 -6.55 -10.70
C ARG A 127 9.82 -5.74 -11.80
N ALA A 128 9.82 -4.41 -11.70
CA ALA A 128 9.19 -3.52 -12.67
C ALA A 128 10.19 -2.82 -13.60
N GLY A 129 11.51 -3.02 -13.41
CA GLY A 129 12.55 -2.46 -14.24
C GLY A 129 12.68 -0.94 -14.15
N GLU A 130 12.17 -0.33 -13.06
CA GLU A 130 12.31 1.10 -12.85
C GLU A 130 13.77 1.48 -12.53
N ARG A 131 14.20 2.66 -12.95
CA ARG A 131 15.58 3.16 -12.74
C ARG A 131 15.52 4.54 -12.09
N PRO A 132 15.29 4.62 -10.75
CA PRO A 132 15.31 5.88 -10.04
C PRO A 132 16.71 6.51 -10.07
N PRO A 133 16.81 7.85 -10.23
CA PRO A 133 18.10 8.54 -10.24
C PRO A 133 18.74 8.52 -8.83
N PRO A 134 20.07 8.76 -8.70
CA PRO A 134 20.74 8.77 -7.40
C PRO A 134 20.12 9.73 -6.38
N LEU A 135 19.67 10.91 -6.81
CA LEU A 135 18.99 11.88 -5.95
C LEU A 135 17.70 11.31 -5.32
N PHE A 136 16.99 10.41 -6.02
CA PHE A 136 15.84 9.70 -5.46
C PHE A 136 16.25 8.88 -4.23
N TRP A 137 17.35 8.13 -4.29
CA TRP A 137 17.80 7.29 -3.18
C TRP A 137 18.27 8.13 -1.99
N ILE A 138 18.98 9.24 -2.23
CA ILE A 138 19.41 10.18 -1.18
C ILE A 138 18.18 10.77 -0.49
N ALA A 139 17.21 11.26 -1.25
CA ALA A 139 15.99 11.85 -0.70
C ALA A 139 15.09 10.82 0.01
N SER A 140 15.02 9.58 -0.53
CA SER A 140 14.28 8.47 0.11
C SER A 140 14.91 8.06 1.45
N THR A 141 16.23 7.97 1.52
CA THR A 141 16.95 7.69 2.77
C THR A 141 16.78 8.84 3.77
N GLY A 142 16.88 10.09 3.32
CA GLY A 142 16.62 11.26 4.17
C GLY A 142 15.20 11.27 4.72
N GLY A 143 14.19 10.97 3.88
CA GLY A 143 12.80 10.85 4.30
C GLY A 143 12.58 9.72 5.29
N LEU A 144 13.20 8.56 5.08
CA LEU A 144 13.15 7.44 6.02
C LEU A 144 13.73 7.83 7.39
N LEU A 145 14.92 8.44 7.40
CA LEU A 145 15.55 8.89 8.64
C LEU A 145 14.72 9.96 9.36
N ALA A 146 14.11 10.89 8.62
CA ALA A 146 13.22 11.90 9.19
C ALA A 146 11.98 11.27 9.84
N VAL A 147 11.37 10.26 9.22
CA VAL A 147 10.23 9.53 9.81
C VAL A 147 10.65 8.76 11.05
N LEU A 148 11.79 8.07 11.02
CA LEU A 148 12.31 7.37 12.19
C LEU A 148 12.57 8.33 13.34
N ALA A 149 13.24 9.46 13.11
CA ALA A 149 13.47 10.49 14.11
C ALA A 149 12.15 11.05 14.68
N PHE A 150 11.17 11.28 13.82
CA PHE A 150 9.82 11.73 14.22
C PHE A 150 9.14 10.72 15.16
N LEU A 151 9.17 9.44 14.81
CA LEU A 151 8.54 8.39 15.62
C LEU A 151 9.21 8.25 16.98
N VAL A 152 10.54 8.27 17.01
CA VAL A 152 11.32 8.24 18.27
C VAL A 152 11.01 9.48 19.13
N ALA A 153 10.95 10.68 18.54
CA ALA A 153 10.63 11.91 19.26
C ALA A 153 9.20 11.92 19.86
N ASN A 154 8.27 11.12 19.29
CA ASN A 154 6.92 10.94 19.82
C ASN A 154 6.78 9.75 20.79
N GLY A 155 7.89 9.29 21.37
CA GLY A 155 7.88 8.27 22.40
C GLY A 155 7.69 6.85 21.89
N ALA A 156 7.87 6.62 20.58
CA ALA A 156 7.93 5.28 20.06
C ALA A 156 9.24 4.62 20.56
N VAL A 157 9.10 3.82 21.60
CA VAL A 157 10.24 3.11 22.20
C VAL A 157 10.63 1.94 21.30
N VAL A 158 11.86 1.96 20.81
CA VAL A 158 12.47 0.79 20.17
C VAL A 158 12.93 -0.12 21.31
N GLY A 159 12.09 -1.09 21.67
CA GLY A 159 12.44 -2.14 22.65
C GLY A 159 13.42 -3.15 22.08
N ALA A 160 13.80 -4.15 22.88
CA ALA A 160 14.52 -5.31 22.37
C ALA A 160 13.73 -5.99 21.23
N PRO A 161 14.40 -6.51 20.17
CA PRO A 161 13.72 -7.17 19.05
C PRO A 161 12.81 -8.29 19.56
N ALA A 162 11.55 -8.23 19.19
CA ALA A 162 10.54 -9.22 19.55
C ALA A 162 10.10 -10.01 18.31
N VAL A 163 9.46 -11.16 18.51
CA VAL A 163 8.88 -11.95 17.42
C VAL A 163 7.90 -11.11 16.59
N ALA A 164 7.19 -10.17 17.22
CA ALA A 164 6.29 -9.25 16.55
C ALA A 164 7.01 -8.33 15.53
N ASP A 165 8.27 -7.95 15.78
CA ASP A 165 9.06 -7.16 14.84
C ASP A 165 9.42 -7.96 13.59
N LEU A 166 9.68 -9.27 13.75
CA LEU A 166 9.89 -10.16 12.60
C LEU A 166 8.62 -10.28 11.75
N PHE A 167 7.45 -10.32 12.39
CA PHE A 167 6.18 -10.29 11.66
C PHE A 167 6.00 -8.96 10.91
N LEU A 168 6.30 -7.82 11.53
CA LEU A 168 6.22 -6.52 10.86
C LEU A 168 7.20 -6.42 9.69
N LEU A 169 8.43 -6.92 9.84
CA LEU A 169 9.40 -6.97 8.75
C LEU A 169 8.94 -7.87 7.60
N ALA A 170 8.38 -9.05 7.92
CA ALA A 170 7.79 -9.94 6.91
C ALA A 170 6.63 -9.24 6.18
N ALA A 171 5.77 -8.53 6.91
CA ALA A 171 4.69 -7.74 6.33
C ALA A 171 5.23 -6.67 5.35
N VAL A 172 6.29 -5.94 5.73
CA VAL A 172 6.93 -4.91 4.90
C VAL A 172 7.50 -5.50 3.62
N VAL A 173 8.25 -6.61 3.71
CA VAL A 173 8.86 -7.25 2.53
C VAL A 173 7.77 -7.73 1.57
N LEU A 174 6.76 -8.42 2.08
CA LEU A 174 5.66 -8.97 1.29
C LEU A 174 4.81 -7.85 0.66
N ALA A 175 4.49 -6.81 1.43
CA ALA A 175 3.74 -5.68 0.90
C ALA A 175 4.53 -4.92 -0.18
N GLY A 176 5.83 -4.69 0.01
CA GLY A 176 6.69 -4.06 -0.99
C GLY A 176 6.72 -4.82 -2.31
N LEU A 177 6.83 -6.16 -2.24
CA LEU A 177 6.71 -7.05 -3.41
C LEU A 177 5.32 -6.91 -4.06
N GLY A 178 4.25 -7.01 -3.27
CA GLY A 178 2.88 -6.93 -3.76
C GLY A 178 2.55 -5.56 -4.38
N TYR A 179 3.11 -4.46 -3.85
CA TYR A 179 2.96 -3.13 -4.43
C TYR A 179 3.68 -2.99 -5.76
N ALA A 180 4.90 -3.51 -5.86
CA ALA A 180 5.66 -3.45 -7.11
C ALA A 180 5.00 -4.29 -8.21
N GLU A 181 4.65 -5.53 -7.93
CA GLU A 181 3.96 -6.42 -8.88
C GLU A 181 2.58 -5.89 -9.24
N GLY A 182 1.79 -5.48 -8.24
CA GLY A 182 0.45 -4.95 -8.45
C GLY A 182 0.46 -3.64 -9.23
N GLY A 183 1.39 -2.72 -8.93
CA GLY A 183 1.56 -1.48 -9.68
C GLY A 183 1.96 -1.71 -11.13
N ALA A 184 2.87 -2.67 -11.39
CA ALA A 184 3.25 -3.06 -12.74
C ALA A 184 2.09 -3.74 -13.49
N LEU A 185 1.36 -4.64 -12.82
CA LEU A 185 0.22 -5.35 -13.42
C LEU A 185 -0.99 -4.42 -13.64
N ALA A 186 -1.13 -3.39 -12.82
CA ALA A 186 -2.19 -2.38 -12.98
C ALA A 186 -2.03 -1.54 -14.25
N ARG A 187 -0.85 -1.51 -14.86
CA ARG A 187 -0.65 -0.92 -16.19
C ARG A 187 -1.33 -1.74 -17.31
N GLU A 188 -1.53 -3.04 -17.08
CA GLU A 188 -2.15 -3.97 -18.03
C GLU A 188 -3.66 -4.14 -17.76
N LEU A 189 -4.04 -4.37 -16.49
CA LEU A 189 -5.41 -4.71 -16.07
C LEU A 189 -6.20 -3.50 -15.56
N GLY A 190 -5.52 -2.42 -15.17
CA GLY A 190 -6.09 -1.34 -14.36
C GLY A 190 -6.03 -1.65 -12.86
N GLY A 191 -5.96 -0.59 -12.03
CA GLY A 191 -5.76 -0.72 -10.58
C GLY A 191 -6.85 -1.52 -9.88
N ALA A 192 -8.11 -1.20 -10.15
CA ALA A 192 -9.27 -1.87 -9.56
C ALA A 192 -9.31 -3.38 -9.89
N ARG A 193 -9.12 -3.76 -11.15
CA ARG A 193 -9.14 -5.17 -11.57
C ARG A 193 -7.98 -5.95 -10.99
N THR A 194 -6.81 -5.32 -10.82
CA THR A 194 -5.63 -5.98 -10.23
C THR A 194 -5.90 -6.44 -8.81
N ILE A 195 -6.41 -5.57 -7.94
CA ILE A 195 -6.70 -5.97 -6.55
C ILE A 195 -7.91 -6.91 -6.49
N CYS A 196 -8.96 -6.68 -7.31
CA CYS A 196 -10.14 -7.55 -7.30
C CYS A 196 -9.80 -8.98 -7.68
N TRP A 197 -9.00 -9.21 -8.73
CA TRP A 197 -8.56 -10.54 -9.11
C TRP A 197 -7.62 -11.17 -8.06
N ALA A 198 -6.76 -10.40 -7.41
CA ALA A 198 -5.91 -10.89 -6.33
C ALA A 198 -6.73 -11.32 -5.10
N LEU A 199 -7.78 -10.57 -4.74
CA LEU A 199 -8.71 -10.90 -3.66
C LEU A 199 -9.50 -12.19 -3.97
N VAL A 200 -10.08 -12.31 -5.16
CA VAL A 200 -10.81 -13.51 -5.57
C VAL A 200 -9.89 -14.74 -5.61
N LEU A 201 -8.65 -14.58 -6.12
CA LEU A 201 -7.65 -15.64 -6.15
C LEU A 201 -7.28 -16.15 -4.75
N SER A 202 -7.37 -15.32 -3.73
CA SER A 202 -7.03 -15.69 -2.35
C SER A 202 -8.12 -16.51 -1.65
N LEU A 203 -9.36 -16.52 -2.14
CA LEU A 203 -10.51 -17.18 -1.49
C LEU A 203 -10.28 -18.67 -1.14
N PRO A 204 -9.67 -19.50 -2.01
CA PRO A 204 -9.43 -20.91 -1.67
C PRO A 204 -8.58 -21.12 -0.41
N VAL A 205 -7.76 -20.12 -0.05
CA VAL A 205 -6.94 -20.15 1.17
C VAL A 205 -7.64 -19.44 2.31
N THR A 206 -8.19 -18.25 2.06
CA THR A 206 -8.71 -17.38 3.13
C THR A 206 -10.06 -17.86 3.69
N VAL A 207 -10.94 -18.41 2.86
CA VAL A 207 -12.26 -18.90 3.31
C VAL A 207 -12.15 -20.08 4.27
N PRO A 208 -11.39 -21.17 3.99
CA PRO A 208 -11.24 -22.26 4.94
C PRO A 208 -10.65 -21.82 6.29
N ILE A 209 -9.67 -20.91 6.27
CA ILE A 209 -9.06 -20.39 7.49
C ILE A 209 -10.09 -19.60 8.32
N VAL A 210 -10.82 -18.68 7.69
CA VAL A 210 -11.85 -17.88 8.36
C VAL A 210 -12.95 -18.79 8.94
N ALA A 211 -13.40 -19.79 8.18
CA ALA A 211 -14.40 -20.74 8.64
C ALA A 211 -13.91 -21.55 9.85
N ALA A 212 -12.69 -22.07 9.80
CA ALA A 212 -12.11 -22.83 10.91
C ALA A 212 -11.96 -21.97 12.17
N VAL A 213 -11.45 -20.74 12.03
CA VAL A 213 -11.29 -19.79 13.16
C VAL A 213 -12.64 -19.40 13.72
N ALA A 214 -13.63 -19.07 12.88
CA ALA A 214 -14.95 -18.66 13.33
C ALA A 214 -15.71 -19.79 14.07
N VAL A 215 -15.45 -21.04 13.74
CA VAL A 215 -16.00 -22.20 14.48
C VAL A 215 -15.27 -22.38 15.81
N ALA A 216 -13.94 -22.27 15.82
CA ALA A 216 -13.14 -22.43 17.03
C ALA A 216 -13.31 -21.28 18.02
N THR A 217 -13.37 -20.05 17.51
CA THR A 217 -13.49 -18.81 18.27
C THR A 217 -14.55 -17.94 17.61
N PRO A 218 -15.84 -18.10 17.96
CA PRO A 218 -16.90 -17.30 17.35
C PRO A 218 -16.63 -15.80 17.50
N PRO A 219 -16.71 -15.02 16.40
CA PRO A 219 -16.31 -13.62 16.41
C PRO A 219 -17.34 -12.80 17.20
N HIS A 220 -16.89 -12.15 18.28
CA HIS A 220 -17.67 -11.22 19.08
C HIS A 220 -16.89 -9.93 19.28
N ALA A 221 -17.50 -8.82 18.94
CA ALA A 221 -16.94 -7.49 19.15
C ALA A 221 -18.05 -6.48 19.39
N ASP A 222 -17.71 -5.37 20.00
CA ASP A 222 -18.60 -4.22 20.08
C ASP A 222 -18.70 -3.46 18.74
N ALA A 223 -19.48 -2.37 18.71
CA ALA A 223 -19.63 -1.53 17.53
C ALA A 223 -18.28 -0.94 17.06
N GLY A 224 -17.34 -0.66 17.98
CA GLY A 224 -16.00 -0.17 17.68
C GLY A 224 -15.16 -1.21 16.95
N GLY A 225 -15.12 -2.45 17.45
CA GLY A 225 -14.41 -3.56 16.82
C GLY A 225 -14.96 -3.90 15.44
N TRP A 226 -16.28 -3.95 15.28
CA TRP A 226 -16.90 -4.21 13.98
C TRP A 226 -16.74 -3.05 12.99
N SER A 227 -16.78 -1.79 13.44
CA SER A 227 -16.53 -0.65 12.58
C SER A 227 -15.08 -0.60 12.09
N ALA A 228 -14.12 -0.93 12.97
CA ALA A 228 -12.72 -1.08 12.61
C ALA A 228 -12.52 -2.20 11.58
N PHE A 229 -13.12 -3.35 11.77
CA PHE A 229 -13.11 -4.47 10.82
C PHE A 229 -13.76 -4.10 9.48
N GLY A 230 -14.90 -3.40 9.51
CA GLY A 230 -15.58 -2.89 8.31
C GLY A 230 -14.70 -1.90 7.53
N TYR A 231 -14.03 -0.98 8.23
CA TYR A 231 -13.05 -0.07 7.63
C TYR A 231 -11.90 -0.82 6.95
N LEU A 232 -11.32 -1.80 7.62
CA LEU A 232 -10.26 -2.64 7.08
C LEU A 232 -10.71 -3.39 5.82
N THR A 233 -11.94 -3.85 5.79
CA THR A 233 -12.53 -4.60 4.67
C THR A 233 -12.81 -3.70 3.48
N VAL A 234 -13.60 -2.64 3.69
CA VAL A 234 -14.15 -1.82 2.60
C VAL A 234 -13.15 -0.75 2.16
N VAL A 235 -12.59 0.00 3.12
CA VAL A 235 -11.75 1.14 2.78
C VAL A 235 -10.31 0.71 2.56
N SER A 236 -9.70 0.01 3.51
CA SER A 236 -8.28 -0.35 3.43
C SER A 236 -8.02 -1.42 2.36
N MET A 237 -8.78 -2.53 2.37
CA MET A 237 -8.48 -3.70 1.52
C MET A 237 -9.11 -3.62 0.13
N PHE A 238 -10.17 -2.84 -0.07
CA PHE A 238 -10.88 -2.75 -1.35
C PHE A 238 -10.68 -1.38 -2.01
N LEU A 239 -11.34 -0.32 -1.54
CA LEU A 239 -11.32 1.00 -2.19
C LEU A 239 -9.95 1.66 -2.20
N GLY A 240 -9.18 1.57 -1.12
CA GLY A 240 -7.83 2.13 -1.02
C GLY A 240 -6.89 1.58 -2.09
N PHE A 241 -6.98 0.30 -2.39
CA PHE A 241 -6.19 -0.32 -3.45
C PHE A 241 -6.59 0.10 -4.87
N PHE A 242 -7.84 0.50 -5.11
CA PHE A 242 -8.24 1.05 -6.41
C PHE A 242 -7.44 2.31 -6.71
N ALA A 243 -7.40 3.23 -5.76
CA ALA A 243 -6.64 4.47 -5.87
C ALA A 243 -5.13 4.18 -5.89
N TRP A 244 -4.65 3.34 -4.96
CA TRP A 244 -3.23 3.03 -4.82
C TRP A 244 -2.61 2.43 -6.09
N TYR A 245 -3.16 1.35 -6.61
CA TYR A 245 -2.64 0.70 -7.82
C TYR A 245 -2.81 1.54 -9.07
N ALA A 246 -3.89 2.31 -9.20
CA ALA A 246 -4.03 3.27 -10.27
C ALA A 246 -2.99 4.39 -10.17
N GLY A 247 -2.65 4.82 -8.97
CA GLY A 247 -1.59 5.77 -8.68
C GLY A 247 -0.22 5.25 -9.09
N LEU A 248 0.16 4.06 -8.61
CA LEU A 248 1.42 3.39 -8.94
C LEU A 248 1.59 3.16 -10.44
N ALA A 249 0.52 2.76 -11.13
CA ALA A 249 0.55 2.50 -12.57
C ALA A 249 0.82 3.77 -13.39
N ARG A 250 0.24 4.91 -13.00
CA ARG A 250 0.33 6.19 -13.73
C ARG A 250 1.53 7.05 -13.32
N GLY A 251 1.83 7.10 -12.03
CA GLY A 251 2.86 7.98 -11.48
C GLY A 251 4.25 7.35 -11.31
N GLY A 252 4.37 6.03 -11.56
CA GLY A 252 5.59 5.26 -11.30
C GLY A 252 5.62 4.65 -9.91
N ILE A 253 6.04 3.39 -9.83
CA ILE A 253 5.94 2.58 -8.61
C ILE A 253 6.88 3.13 -7.53
N ALA A 254 8.15 3.34 -7.87
CA ALA A 254 9.13 3.88 -6.94
C ALA A 254 8.73 5.28 -6.44
N GLN A 255 8.26 6.16 -7.33
CA GLN A 255 7.97 7.54 -6.99
C GLN A 255 6.69 7.71 -6.20
N VAL A 256 5.60 7.09 -6.62
CA VAL A 256 4.31 7.13 -5.89
C VAL A 256 4.43 6.37 -4.57
N GLY A 257 5.19 5.26 -4.54
CA GLY A 257 5.47 4.50 -3.32
C GLY A 257 6.05 5.35 -2.18
N GLN A 258 6.83 6.39 -2.50
CA GLN A 258 7.38 7.29 -1.47
C GLN A 258 6.34 8.18 -0.79
N LEU A 259 5.13 8.32 -1.34
CA LEU A 259 4.04 9.02 -0.64
C LEU A 259 3.70 8.35 0.69
N GLN A 260 3.98 7.05 0.82
CA GLN A 260 3.77 6.33 2.09
C GLN A 260 4.65 6.81 3.24
N LEU A 261 5.72 7.59 2.99
CA LEU A 261 6.46 8.26 4.07
C LEU A 261 5.57 9.23 4.86
N ALA A 262 4.49 9.74 4.27
CA ALA A 262 3.50 10.55 4.98
C ALA A 262 2.55 9.72 5.85
N GLN A 263 2.46 8.41 5.66
CA GLN A 263 1.51 7.55 6.37
C GLN A 263 1.68 7.56 7.89
N PRO A 264 2.89 7.42 8.48
CA PRO A 264 3.07 7.53 9.92
C PRO A 264 2.61 8.87 10.51
N VAL A 265 2.84 9.97 9.79
CA VAL A 265 2.39 11.30 10.19
C VAL A 265 0.86 11.34 10.25
N LEU A 266 0.19 10.83 9.22
CA LEU A 266 -1.27 10.73 9.20
C LEU A 266 -1.79 9.77 10.29
N THR A 267 -1.12 8.65 10.52
CA THR A 267 -1.48 7.70 11.58
C THR A 267 -1.46 8.37 12.95
N LEU A 268 -0.41 9.14 13.27
CA LEU A 268 -0.35 9.89 14.54
C LEU A 268 -1.40 11.01 14.62
N ALA A 269 -1.71 11.67 13.50
CA ALA A 269 -2.81 12.63 13.46
C ALA A 269 -4.17 11.99 13.78
N TRP A 270 -4.42 10.79 13.24
CA TRP A 270 -5.63 10.02 13.57
C TRP A 270 -5.65 9.59 15.04
N SER A 271 -4.51 9.14 15.58
CA SER A 271 -4.40 8.79 17.00
C SER A 271 -4.71 10.01 17.89
N ALA A 272 -4.21 11.19 17.54
CA ALA A 272 -4.51 12.41 18.28
C ALA A 272 -5.99 12.80 18.21
N LEU A 273 -6.61 12.70 17.03
CA LEU A 273 -8.01 13.10 16.82
C LEU A 273 -9.02 12.12 17.40
N LEU A 274 -8.70 10.82 17.39
CA LEU A 274 -9.65 9.75 17.77
C LEU A 274 -9.40 9.20 19.18
N LEU A 275 -8.16 9.33 19.68
CA LEU A 275 -7.72 8.77 20.96
C LEU A 275 -7.29 9.87 21.96
N ASP A 276 -7.56 11.13 21.67
CA ASP A 276 -7.15 12.30 22.49
C ASP A 276 -5.65 12.34 22.86
N GLU A 277 -4.79 11.76 22.00
CA GLU A 277 -3.34 11.80 22.20
C GLU A 277 -2.78 13.20 21.94
N ARG A 278 -1.89 13.69 22.80
CA ARG A 278 -1.33 15.03 22.69
C ARG A 278 -0.30 15.12 21.55
N VAL A 279 -0.52 16.04 20.60
CA VAL A 279 0.46 16.36 19.55
C VAL A 279 1.49 17.33 20.11
N THR A 280 2.76 16.97 20.08
CA THR A 280 3.85 17.83 20.54
C THR A 280 4.34 18.77 19.44
N PRO A 281 4.93 19.95 19.75
CA PRO A 281 5.59 20.78 18.75
C PRO A 281 6.66 20.04 17.94
N ALA A 282 7.39 19.13 18.57
CA ALA A 282 8.37 18.27 17.90
C ALA A 282 7.72 17.39 16.81
N SER A 283 6.49 16.88 17.07
CA SER A 283 5.71 16.13 16.09
C SER A 283 5.38 16.96 14.86
N ILE A 284 5.02 18.21 15.05
CA ILE A 284 4.68 19.12 13.94
C ILE A 284 5.92 19.40 13.09
N VAL A 285 7.05 19.73 13.72
CA VAL A 285 8.32 19.99 13.00
C VAL A 285 8.76 18.76 12.20
N ALA A 286 8.73 17.58 12.82
CA ALA A 286 9.10 16.34 12.13
C ALA A 286 8.14 16.01 10.97
N ALA A 287 6.83 16.24 11.14
CA ALA A 287 5.85 16.10 10.06
C ALA A 287 6.18 17.01 8.87
N LEU A 288 6.55 18.27 9.12
CA LEU A 288 6.94 19.21 8.07
C LEU A 288 8.21 18.76 7.34
N VAL A 289 9.22 18.25 8.07
CA VAL A 289 10.45 17.70 7.47
C VAL A 289 10.13 16.51 6.57
N VAL A 290 9.30 15.56 7.03
CA VAL A 290 8.86 14.40 6.24
C VAL A 290 8.16 14.85 4.95
N LEU A 291 7.22 15.79 5.05
CA LEU A 291 6.50 16.32 3.89
C LEU A 291 7.44 17.03 2.92
N ALA A 292 8.44 17.77 3.42
CA ALA A 292 9.48 18.39 2.58
C ALA A 292 10.32 17.34 1.83
N CYS A 293 10.72 16.24 2.50
CA CYS A 293 11.42 15.12 1.87
C CYS A 293 10.57 14.46 0.78
N VAL A 294 9.28 14.20 1.05
CA VAL A 294 8.34 13.67 0.04
C VAL A 294 8.26 14.61 -1.16
N ALA A 295 8.11 15.92 -0.91
CA ALA A 295 8.05 16.92 -1.98
C ALA A 295 9.34 16.95 -2.82
N LEU A 296 10.52 16.80 -2.19
CA LEU A 296 11.81 16.70 -2.87
C LEU A 296 11.88 15.46 -3.74
N ILE A 297 11.51 14.30 -3.22
CA ILE A 297 11.44 13.03 -3.97
C ILE A 297 10.54 13.18 -5.20
N GLN A 298 9.39 13.83 -5.06
CA GLN A 298 8.46 14.03 -6.16
C GLN A 298 9.02 14.94 -7.28
N ARG A 299 10.02 15.76 -6.98
CA ARG A 299 10.72 16.58 -7.99
C ARG A 299 11.77 15.77 -8.76
N THR A 300 12.22 14.62 -8.25
CA THR A 300 13.16 13.76 -8.98
C THR A 300 12.45 13.09 -10.16
N ARG A 301 13.14 12.96 -11.30
CA ARG A 301 12.59 12.28 -12.49
C ARG A 301 13.08 10.85 -12.52
N THR A 302 12.16 9.90 -12.58
CA THR A 302 12.50 8.48 -12.82
C THR A 302 12.79 8.31 -14.33
N THR A 303 14.03 8.04 -14.68
CA THR A 303 14.44 7.76 -16.07
C THR A 303 14.10 6.30 -16.37
N GLY A 304 12.96 6.02 -16.99
CA GLY A 304 12.53 4.64 -17.26
C GLY A 304 11.14 4.51 -17.85
N GLN A 305 10.39 5.60 -17.91
CA GLN A 305 9.08 5.64 -18.59
C GLN A 305 9.18 6.10 -20.05
N ALA A 306 10.29 5.84 -20.74
CA ALA A 306 10.25 5.82 -22.18
C ALA A 306 9.41 4.61 -22.59
N ILE A 307 8.10 4.82 -22.75
CA ILE A 307 7.25 3.93 -23.52
C ILE A 307 7.97 3.72 -24.86
N VAL A 308 8.50 2.51 -25.05
CA VAL A 308 8.84 2.03 -26.39
C VAL A 308 7.50 1.90 -27.11
N VAL A 309 6.98 3.01 -27.61
CA VAL A 309 6.03 3.00 -28.71
C VAL A 309 6.87 2.58 -29.92
N THR A 310 7.03 1.28 -30.09
CA THR A 310 7.51 0.70 -31.33
C THR A 310 6.42 1.03 -32.37
N PRO A 311 6.72 1.85 -33.41
CA PRO A 311 5.80 2.01 -34.52
C PRO A 311 5.74 0.69 -35.26
N ALA A 312 4.74 -0.11 -35.01
CA ALA A 312 4.39 -1.25 -35.85
C ALA A 312 3.74 -0.74 -37.16
N ALA A 313 4.50 -0.06 -37.99
CA ALA A 313 4.08 0.31 -39.34
C ALA A 313 5.23 0.79 -40.19
N ALA A 314 6.20 -0.06 -40.48
CA ALA A 314 7.13 0.16 -41.61
C ALA A 314 7.78 -1.16 -42.08
N ARG A 315 7.01 -2.23 -42.27
CA ARG A 315 7.40 -3.36 -43.10
C ARG A 315 6.22 -3.86 -43.90
N ARG A 316 5.80 -3.08 -44.89
CA ARG A 316 5.17 -3.56 -46.14
C ARG A 316 5.59 -2.58 -47.24
N ARG A 317 6.69 -2.86 -47.90
CA ARG A 317 6.96 -2.74 -49.34
C ARG A 317 8.11 -3.70 -49.69
#